data_16487893ca48fe35a6dcf6ac6069dc13
#
_entry.id   16487893ca48fe35a6dcf6ac6069dc13
#
_cell.length_a   1.000
_cell.length_b   1.000
_cell.length_c   1.000
_cell.angle_alpha   90.00
_cell.angle_beta   90.00
_cell.angle_gamma   90.00
#
_symmetry.space_group_name_H-M   'P 1'
#
loop_
_entity.id
_entity.type
_entity.pdbx_description
1 polymer ?
#
loop_
_entity_poly.entity_id
_entity_poly.type
_entity_poly.pdbx_seq_one_letter_code
_entity_poly.pdbx_strand_id
1 'polypeptide(L)'
;MNNIFLIASREFFSQVKNKAFLIMTIISPLLIVGAGGVVFWLSITNNSDVKNIAVIDESAQFVTSFKSDEKMIFNIYTPDEAKAIKDTLNGSEYISALLEIPSNTDGNFENIEKNSKLSTNGNLGIIDREKISRMMSDKIESYRLSTSGINQEDLIKTNSKVSLNVFNVKEGKEDKGIELKVALSGALTYIIFMFIMIYGVKVMRSVVEEKNNRVVEIIISSVKPFELMMGKILGTTMVAVTQFTIWIGMTIGLLMAFPAIAASRVEMAQDVVNQQELVDDNPELMQMVAETSEVLLSFNYPLIIFTFIIYFVLGYLFYSSIFAAIGSAVDNDTDTQQFTYFPLIPMMIGLYGSFTTLQNPDGPVAFWLSMIPFTSPISMITRIPFDIPIWELCLSIFILLISTIGMILIASKIYRIGILIYGKKPTIKEMLKWITYKN
;
A
#
# COMPACT_ATOMS: atom_id res chain seq x y z
N MET A 1 -25.76 -21.00 -29.50
CA MET A 1 -24.96 -20.39 -28.40
C MET A 1 -24.35 -19.14 -28.95
N ASN A 2 -24.30 -18.08 -28.16
CA ASN A 2 -23.71 -16.81 -28.60
C ASN A 2 -22.18 -17.01 -28.73
N ASN A 3 -21.60 -16.70 -29.90
CA ASN A 3 -20.17 -16.88 -30.18
C ASN A 3 -19.27 -16.25 -29.11
N ILE A 4 -19.70 -15.11 -28.55
CA ILE A 4 -18.99 -14.43 -27.44
C ILE A 4 -18.81 -15.35 -26.24
N PHE A 5 -19.89 -16.05 -25.83
CA PHE A 5 -19.84 -16.94 -24.67
C PHE A 5 -18.98 -18.18 -24.92
N LEU A 6 -18.99 -18.71 -26.14
CA LEU A 6 -18.17 -19.86 -26.52
C LEU A 6 -16.67 -19.51 -26.49
N ILE A 7 -16.33 -18.33 -27.03
CA ILE A 7 -14.94 -17.83 -26.98
C ILE A 7 -14.51 -17.52 -25.55
N ALA A 8 -15.38 -16.86 -24.77
CA ALA A 8 -15.10 -16.56 -23.36
C ALA A 8 -14.87 -17.82 -22.52
N SER A 9 -15.69 -18.84 -22.72
CA SER A 9 -15.55 -20.13 -22.03
C SER A 9 -14.23 -20.83 -22.43
N ARG A 10 -13.90 -20.84 -23.72
CA ARG A 10 -12.62 -21.39 -24.19
C ARG A 10 -11.43 -20.68 -23.56
N GLU A 11 -11.45 -19.35 -23.57
CA GLU A 11 -10.40 -18.50 -23.00
C GLU A 11 -10.25 -18.73 -21.50
N PHE A 12 -11.35 -18.76 -20.78
CA PHE A 12 -11.40 -19.03 -19.33
C PHE A 12 -10.78 -20.39 -18.99
N PHE A 13 -11.25 -21.48 -19.61
CA PHE A 13 -10.74 -22.81 -19.31
C PHE A 13 -9.30 -23.03 -19.75
N SER A 14 -8.87 -22.39 -20.85
CA SER A 14 -7.47 -22.42 -21.28
C SER A 14 -6.54 -21.80 -20.25
N GLN A 15 -6.96 -20.70 -19.62
CA GLN A 15 -6.16 -20.00 -18.62
C GLN A 15 -6.22 -20.67 -17.25
N VAL A 16 -7.41 -21.08 -16.76
CA VAL A 16 -7.58 -21.67 -15.43
C VAL A 16 -6.94 -23.07 -15.35
N LYS A 17 -6.94 -23.85 -16.43
CA LYS A 17 -6.26 -25.14 -16.47
C LYS A 17 -4.74 -25.04 -16.58
N ASN A 18 -4.19 -23.86 -16.81
CA ASN A 18 -2.74 -23.68 -16.89
C ASN A 18 -2.12 -23.88 -15.49
N LYS A 19 -1.15 -24.78 -15.40
CA LYS A 19 -0.45 -25.09 -14.14
C LYS A 19 0.19 -23.85 -13.50
N ALA A 20 0.76 -22.95 -14.31
CA ALA A 20 1.35 -21.70 -13.80
C ALA A 20 0.29 -20.79 -13.17
N PHE A 21 -0.92 -20.71 -13.73
CA PHE A 21 -2.02 -19.95 -13.14
C PHE A 21 -2.42 -20.51 -11.77
N LEU A 22 -2.63 -21.84 -11.68
CA LEU A 22 -3.03 -22.50 -10.42
C LEU A 22 -1.97 -22.29 -9.32
N ILE A 23 -0.70 -22.52 -9.68
CA ILE A 23 0.42 -22.35 -8.75
C ILE A 23 0.49 -20.89 -8.28
N MET A 24 0.49 -19.93 -9.20
CA MET A 24 0.59 -18.51 -8.86
C MET A 24 -0.62 -18.00 -8.07
N THR A 25 -1.82 -18.50 -8.37
CA THR A 25 -3.04 -18.11 -7.65
C THR A 25 -3.00 -18.52 -6.18
N ILE A 26 -2.43 -19.70 -5.88
CA ILE A 26 -2.32 -20.22 -4.50
C ILE A 26 -1.09 -19.65 -3.80
N ILE A 27 0.04 -19.59 -4.50
CA ILE A 27 1.32 -19.18 -3.87
C ILE A 27 1.35 -17.67 -3.59
N SER A 28 0.77 -16.83 -4.46
CA SER A 28 0.87 -15.36 -4.29
C SER A 28 0.35 -14.86 -2.95
N PRO A 29 -0.85 -15.22 -2.44
CA PRO A 29 -1.29 -14.81 -1.12
C PRO A 29 -0.40 -15.32 0.00
N LEU A 30 0.09 -16.57 -0.11
CA LEU A 30 0.99 -17.16 0.87
C LEU A 30 2.34 -16.44 0.91
N LEU A 31 2.87 -16.05 -0.25
CA LEU A 31 4.10 -15.26 -0.33
C LEU A 31 3.92 -13.87 0.27
N ILE A 32 2.79 -13.21 0.04
CA ILE A 32 2.50 -11.89 0.62
C ILE A 32 2.43 -11.97 2.15
N VAL A 33 1.69 -12.94 2.68
CA VAL A 33 1.59 -13.18 4.13
C VAL A 33 2.94 -13.62 4.70
N GLY A 34 3.65 -14.52 4.01
CA GLY A 34 4.97 -14.98 4.41
C GLY A 34 6.00 -13.86 4.43
N ALA A 35 6.03 -13.01 3.40
CA ALA A 35 6.90 -11.84 3.35
C ALA A 35 6.57 -10.84 4.47
N GLY A 36 5.28 -10.59 4.74
CA GLY A 36 4.84 -9.78 5.87
C GLY A 36 5.31 -10.36 7.21
N GLY A 37 5.19 -11.67 7.40
CA GLY A 37 5.69 -12.38 8.58
C GLY A 37 7.21 -12.29 8.74
N VAL A 38 7.96 -12.40 7.64
CA VAL A 38 9.43 -12.22 7.66
C VAL A 38 9.80 -10.78 8.01
N VAL A 39 9.15 -9.78 7.41
CA VAL A 39 9.39 -8.37 7.73
C VAL A 39 9.06 -8.09 9.21
N PHE A 40 7.95 -8.61 9.70
CA PHE A 40 7.57 -8.50 11.11
C PHE A 40 8.61 -9.17 12.03
N TRP A 41 9.04 -10.39 11.70
CA TRP A 41 10.08 -11.10 12.45
C TRP A 41 11.42 -10.35 12.45
N LEU A 42 11.83 -9.84 11.27
CA LEU A 42 13.03 -8.99 11.16
C LEU A 42 12.92 -7.70 11.96
N SER A 43 11.74 -7.09 12.00
CA SER A 43 11.49 -5.87 12.79
C SER A 43 11.66 -6.13 14.29
N ILE A 44 11.14 -7.27 14.79
CA ILE A 44 11.33 -7.66 16.19
C ILE A 44 12.81 -7.96 16.48
N THR A 45 13.46 -8.73 15.61
CA THR A 45 14.86 -9.13 15.78
C THR A 45 15.81 -7.93 15.70
N ASN A 46 15.56 -7.01 14.75
CA ASN A 46 16.36 -5.80 14.58
C ASN A 46 16.21 -4.81 15.77
N ASN A 47 15.09 -4.91 16.51
CA ASN A 47 14.85 -4.11 17.71
C ASN A 47 15.43 -4.75 18.99
N SER A 48 16.03 -5.94 18.92
CA SER A 48 16.62 -6.63 20.08
C SER A 48 18.07 -6.24 20.37
N ASP A 49 18.74 -5.52 19.45
CA ASP A 49 20.11 -5.06 19.68
C ASP A 49 20.13 -3.90 20.64
N VAL A 50 20.71 -4.13 21.82
CA VAL A 50 20.92 -3.09 22.84
C VAL A 50 21.95 -2.09 22.32
N LYS A 51 21.58 -0.82 22.23
CA LYS A 51 22.45 0.27 21.80
C LYS A 51 23.11 0.91 23.02
N ASN A 52 24.42 0.79 23.14
CA ASN A 52 25.21 1.45 24.19
C ASN A 52 25.65 2.84 23.69
N ILE A 53 25.10 3.89 24.27
CA ILE A 53 25.39 5.28 23.95
C ILE A 53 26.30 5.84 25.04
N ALA A 54 27.50 6.23 24.64
CA ALA A 54 28.39 7.00 25.52
C ALA A 54 27.95 8.47 25.49
N VAL A 55 27.78 9.08 26.65
CA VAL A 55 27.40 10.49 26.77
C VAL A 55 28.50 11.25 27.50
N ILE A 56 29.01 12.28 26.90
CA ILE A 56 29.93 13.26 27.50
C ILE A 56 29.20 14.59 27.60
N ASP A 57 28.86 14.97 28.81
CA ASP A 57 28.11 16.20 29.10
C ASP A 57 29.01 17.22 29.82
N GLU A 58 29.63 18.13 29.03
CA GLU A 58 30.45 19.22 29.60
C GLU A 58 29.61 20.27 30.33
N SER A 59 28.29 20.30 30.09
CA SER A 59 27.38 21.23 30.77
C SER A 59 26.95 20.72 32.15
N ALA A 60 27.09 19.43 32.41
CA ALA A 60 26.60 18.71 33.60
C ALA A 60 25.09 18.84 33.86
N GLN A 61 24.29 19.27 32.86
CA GLN A 61 22.87 19.55 33.03
C GLN A 61 21.98 18.42 32.52
N PHE A 62 22.51 17.52 31.68
CA PHE A 62 21.76 16.44 31.01
C PHE A 62 21.98 15.07 31.64
N VAL A 63 22.84 14.92 32.63
CA VAL A 63 23.19 13.66 33.29
C VAL A 63 21.96 12.86 33.73
N THR A 64 20.92 13.52 34.23
CA THR A 64 19.68 12.90 34.71
C THR A 64 18.61 12.74 33.64
N SER A 65 18.85 13.24 32.45
CA SER A 65 17.83 13.27 31.38
C SER A 65 17.83 12.00 30.55
N PHE A 66 18.96 11.31 30.48
CA PHE A 66 19.12 10.08 29.70
C PHE A 66 18.73 8.88 30.58
N LYS A 67 17.48 8.41 30.42
CA LYS A 67 17.02 7.19 31.06
C LYS A 67 17.31 6.02 30.15
N SER A 68 18.10 5.06 30.67
CA SER A 68 18.34 3.79 29.98
C SER A 68 17.06 2.96 29.99
N ASP A 69 16.81 2.25 28.90
CA ASP A 69 15.75 1.26 28.75
C ASP A 69 16.33 -0.04 28.20
N GLU A 70 15.48 -1.03 27.93
CA GLU A 70 15.89 -2.35 27.42
C GLU A 70 16.61 -2.30 26.07
N LYS A 71 16.43 -1.23 25.26
CA LYS A 71 16.97 -1.09 23.92
C LYS A 71 18.13 -0.09 23.81
N MET A 72 18.23 0.82 24.78
CA MET A 72 19.23 1.89 24.74
C MET A 72 19.79 2.16 26.14
N ILE A 73 21.07 1.86 26.31
CA ILE A 73 21.79 2.07 27.56
C ILE A 73 22.68 3.31 27.42
N PHE A 74 22.45 4.31 28.29
CA PHE A 74 23.26 5.51 28.33
C PHE A 74 24.32 5.39 29.39
N ASN A 75 25.60 5.44 29.00
CA ASN A 75 26.75 5.47 29.88
C ASN A 75 27.34 6.88 29.89
N ILE A 76 27.32 7.50 31.06
CA ILE A 76 27.79 8.89 31.23
C ILE A 76 29.27 8.85 31.62
N TYR A 77 30.07 9.60 30.88
CA TYR A 77 31.51 9.69 31.05
C TYR A 77 31.93 11.12 31.35
N THR A 78 33.06 11.28 32.04
CA THR A 78 33.61 12.59 32.33
C THR A 78 34.28 13.23 31.07
N PRO A 79 34.38 14.57 30.96
CA PRO A 79 35.04 15.23 29.86
C PRO A 79 36.51 14.80 29.67
N ASP A 80 37.20 14.44 30.77
CA ASP A 80 38.58 13.95 30.71
C ASP A 80 38.74 12.61 30.00
N GLU A 81 37.70 11.78 30.00
CA GLU A 81 37.64 10.47 29.33
C GLU A 81 37.27 10.59 27.84
N ALA A 82 36.85 11.78 27.40
CA ALA A 82 36.33 12.00 26.04
C ALA A 82 37.29 11.52 24.94
N LYS A 83 38.60 11.80 25.11
CA LYS A 83 39.60 11.41 24.12
C LYS A 83 39.79 9.90 24.05
N ALA A 84 39.82 9.22 25.18
CA ALA A 84 39.94 7.75 25.23
C ALA A 84 38.73 7.05 24.61
N ILE A 85 37.54 7.58 24.82
CA ILE A 85 36.29 7.05 24.25
C ILE A 85 36.21 7.27 22.74
N LYS A 86 36.63 8.45 22.26
CA LYS A 86 36.72 8.73 20.82
C LYS A 86 37.66 7.77 20.10
N ASP A 87 38.84 7.54 20.69
CA ASP A 87 39.82 6.63 20.13
C ASP A 87 39.30 5.17 20.14
N THR A 88 38.50 4.82 21.12
CA THR A 88 37.90 3.50 21.26
C THR A 88 36.68 3.31 20.35
N LEU A 89 35.96 4.38 19.97
CA LEU A 89 34.77 4.31 19.14
C LEU A 89 35.04 3.62 17.78
N ASN A 90 36.21 3.87 17.19
CA ASN A 90 36.65 3.31 15.88
C ASN A 90 37.08 1.83 15.96
N GLY A 91 36.44 0.98 16.69
CA GLY A 91 36.74 -0.45 16.77
C GLY A 91 36.08 -1.15 17.93
N SER A 92 35.25 -0.43 18.66
CA SER A 92 34.52 -0.98 19.80
C SER A 92 33.23 -1.66 19.34
N GLU A 93 33.10 -2.94 19.61
CA GLU A 93 31.81 -3.65 19.49
C GLU A 93 30.81 -3.24 20.58
N TYR A 94 31.26 -2.54 21.64
CA TYR A 94 30.45 -2.20 22.80
C TYR A 94 29.77 -0.83 22.73
N ILE A 95 30.38 0.17 22.06
CA ILE A 95 29.85 1.54 22.00
C ILE A 95 29.26 1.78 20.61
N SER A 96 27.94 1.94 20.55
CA SER A 96 27.20 2.19 19.29
C SER A 96 27.29 3.65 18.84
N ALA A 97 27.29 4.58 19.80
CA ALA A 97 27.42 6.01 19.50
C ALA A 97 27.99 6.79 20.69
N LEU A 98 28.56 7.95 20.40
CA LEU A 98 29.08 8.92 21.35
C LEU A 98 28.31 10.23 21.16
N LEU A 99 27.60 10.67 22.20
CA LEU A 99 26.94 11.97 22.28
C LEU A 99 27.84 12.95 23.06
N GLU A 100 28.25 14.01 22.41
CA GLU A 100 29.01 15.10 23.00
C GLU A 100 28.12 16.33 23.17
N ILE A 101 27.94 16.79 24.39
CA ILE A 101 27.14 17.95 24.76
C ILE A 101 28.13 19.05 25.23
N PRO A 102 28.22 20.19 24.52
CA PRO A 102 29.18 21.24 24.88
C PRO A 102 28.77 21.94 26.18
N SER A 103 29.76 22.63 26.77
CA SER A 103 29.55 23.44 27.99
C SER A 103 28.54 24.56 27.76
N ASN A 104 27.75 24.86 28.77
CA ASN A 104 26.75 25.93 28.81
C ASN A 104 27.27 27.08 29.67
N THR A 105 28.20 27.87 29.16
CA THR A 105 28.83 28.98 29.89
C THR A 105 27.93 30.20 30.06
N ASP A 106 26.98 30.41 29.13
CA ASP A 106 26.17 31.62 29.06
C ASP A 106 24.74 31.47 29.59
N GLY A 107 24.38 30.27 30.13
CA GLY A 107 23.03 29.96 30.56
C GLY A 107 21.99 29.90 29.44
N ASN A 108 22.44 30.15 28.19
CA ASN A 108 21.61 30.06 27.01
C ASN A 108 21.91 28.73 26.27
N PHE A 109 20.92 27.84 26.14
CA PHE A 109 21.08 26.53 25.50
C PHE A 109 21.37 26.58 24.00
N GLU A 110 21.50 27.77 23.40
CA GLU A 110 21.72 27.94 21.96
C GLU A 110 23.02 27.26 21.47
N ASN A 111 24.06 27.24 22.32
CA ASN A 111 25.30 26.53 22.03
C ASN A 111 25.09 25.02 22.01
N ILE A 112 24.31 24.49 22.96
CA ILE A 112 23.99 23.05 23.04
C ILE A 112 23.11 22.63 21.85
N GLU A 113 22.08 23.41 21.51
CA GLU A 113 21.17 23.11 20.39
C GLU A 113 21.89 23.04 19.04
N LYS A 114 22.89 23.90 18.83
CA LYS A 114 23.61 23.98 17.55
C LYS A 114 24.83 23.08 17.45
N ASN A 115 25.51 22.84 18.56
CA ASN A 115 26.87 22.27 18.57
C ASN A 115 26.94 20.89 19.25
N SER A 116 25.83 20.33 19.76
CA SER A 116 25.82 18.95 20.22
C SER A 116 26.10 18.01 19.07
N LYS A 117 27.02 17.06 19.28
CA LYS A 117 27.50 16.16 18.25
C LYS A 117 27.25 14.70 18.61
N LEU A 118 26.63 13.98 17.72
CA LEU A 118 26.45 12.53 17.83
C LEU A 118 27.37 11.83 16.83
N SER A 119 28.42 11.20 17.33
CA SER A 119 29.36 10.39 16.55
C SER A 119 28.95 8.93 16.66
N THR A 120 28.86 8.21 15.53
CA THR A 120 28.37 6.83 15.52
C THR A 120 29.44 5.87 15.01
N ASN A 121 29.52 4.71 15.61
CA ASN A 121 30.28 3.59 15.09
C ASN A 121 29.34 2.71 14.24
N GLY A 122 29.14 3.10 12.98
CA GLY A 122 28.14 2.51 12.08
C GLY A 122 26.86 3.33 11.96
N ASN A 123 25.77 2.72 11.54
CA ASN A 123 24.49 3.39 11.30
C ASN A 123 23.58 3.32 12.52
N LEU A 124 23.42 4.41 13.23
CA LEU A 124 22.36 4.56 14.22
C LEU A 124 21.03 4.83 13.50
N GLY A 125 19.97 4.14 13.89
CA GLY A 125 18.64 4.29 13.30
C GLY A 125 18.08 5.71 13.42
N ILE A 126 17.21 6.12 12.48
CA ILE A 126 16.55 7.43 12.51
C ILE A 126 15.74 7.60 13.78
N ILE A 127 15.03 6.55 14.20
CA ILE A 127 14.19 6.52 15.42
C ILE A 127 15.05 6.73 16.67
N ASP A 128 16.23 6.09 16.74
CA ASP A 128 17.14 6.21 17.88
C ASP A 128 17.70 7.63 18.01
N ARG A 129 18.06 8.24 16.86
CA ARG A 129 18.54 9.64 16.82
C ARG A 129 17.45 10.62 17.25
N GLU A 130 16.22 10.41 16.78
CA GLU A 130 15.08 11.24 17.16
C GLU A 130 14.76 11.10 18.66
N LYS A 131 14.87 9.90 19.21
CA LYS A 131 14.68 9.67 20.65
C LYS A 131 15.71 10.43 21.49
N ILE A 132 17.00 10.36 21.12
CA ILE A 132 18.08 11.13 21.81
C ILE A 132 17.81 12.63 21.69
N SER A 133 17.48 13.12 20.49
CA SER A 133 17.16 14.52 20.26
C SER A 133 15.96 14.99 21.09
N ARG A 134 14.92 14.18 21.18
CA ARG A 134 13.74 14.47 22.00
C ARG A 134 14.09 14.59 23.48
N MET A 135 14.86 13.62 24.04
CA MET A 135 15.30 13.67 25.44
C MET A 135 16.08 14.94 25.77
N MET A 136 16.91 15.43 24.84
CA MET A 136 17.63 16.69 24.98
C MET A 136 16.69 17.89 24.92
N SER A 137 15.78 17.91 23.93
CA SER A 137 14.81 19.00 23.74
C SER A 137 13.89 19.15 24.95
N ASP A 138 13.35 18.05 25.47
CA ASP A 138 12.45 18.03 26.64
C ASP A 138 13.15 18.61 27.88
N LYS A 139 14.45 18.33 28.02
CA LYS A 139 15.24 18.89 29.12
C LYS A 139 15.47 20.39 28.97
N ILE A 140 15.85 20.85 27.77
CA ILE A 140 16.03 22.27 27.48
C ILE A 140 14.74 23.04 27.72
N GLU A 141 13.63 22.49 27.22
CA GLU A 141 12.31 23.06 27.41
C GLU A 141 11.94 23.15 28.89
N SER A 142 12.08 22.05 29.66
CA SER A 142 11.81 22.04 31.09
C SER A 142 12.65 23.05 31.87
N TYR A 143 13.91 23.25 31.48
CA TYR A 143 14.78 24.25 32.09
C TYR A 143 14.36 25.68 31.78
N ARG A 144 14.10 26.00 30.50
CA ARG A 144 13.64 27.34 30.06
C ARG A 144 12.35 27.73 30.77
N LEU A 145 11.48 26.78 30.96
CA LEU A 145 10.20 27.00 31.62
C LEU A 145 10.35 27.17 33.13
N SER A 146 11.22 26.39 33.81
CA SER A 146 11.54 26.57 35.22
C SER A 146 12.19 27.93 35.51
N THR A 147 13.03 28.41 34.57
CA THR A 147 13.66 29.73 34.68
C THR A 147 12.67 30.88 34.44
N SER A 148 11.60 30.63 33.66
CA SER A 148 10.51 31.57 33.40
C SER A 148 9.49 31.62 34.56
N GLY A 149 9.72 30.94 35.67
CA GLY A 149 8.84 30.96 36.87
C GLY A 149 7.59 30.07 36.73
N ILE A 150 7.53 29.22 35.72
CA ILE A 150 6.43 28.26 35.51
C ILE A 150 6.80 26.95 36.17
N ASN A 151 5.97 26.44 37.05
CA ASN A 151 6.24 25.24 37.83
C ASN A 151 6.11 24.00 36.94
N GLN A 152 7.00 23.02 37.12
CA GLN A 152 7.05 21.81 36.28
C GLN A 152 5.75 20.96 36.41
N GLU A 153 5.04 21.05 37.55
CA GLU A 153 3.72 20.43 37.71
C GLU A 153 2.61 21.10 36.88
N ASP A 154 2.71 22.40 36.66
CA ASP A 154 1.77 23.12 35.78
C ASP A 154 2.04 22.85 34.31
N LEU A 155 3.25 22.45 33.96
CA LEU A 155 3.65 22.03 32.61
C LEU A 155 3.19 20.63 32.28
N ILE A 156 3.27 19.68 33.22
CA ILE A 156 2.71 18.34 33.02
C ILE A 156 1.19 18.45 32.79
N LYS A 157 0.54 19.45 33.39
CA LYS A 157 -0.86 19.77 33.14
C LYS A 157 -1.07 20.53 31.80
N THR A 158 -0.06 21.25 31.32
CA THR A 158 -0.16 22.07 30.10
C THR A 158 0.31 21.28 28.87
N ASN A 159 1.20 20.29 29.06
CA ASN A 159 1.64 19.36 28.03
C ASN A 159 0.66 18.17 27.94
N SER A 160 -0.64 18.49 28.00
CA SER A 160 -1.66 17.52 27.66
C SER A 160 -1.46 17.15 26.21
N LYS A 161 -1.04 15.90 25.95
CA LYS A 161 -1.28 15.27 24.65
C LYS A 161 -2.80 15.23 24.51
N VAL A 162 -3.36 16.21 23.83
CA VAL A 162 -4.77 16.18 23.48
C VAL A 162 -4.93 15.13 22.42
N SER A 163 -5.27 13.92 22.83
CA SER A 163 -5.83 12.94 21.91
C SER A 163 -7.22 13.46 21.55
N LEU A 164 -7.34 14.02 20.34
CA LEU A 164 -8.63 14.44 19.83
C LEU A 164 -9.41 13.17 19.49
N ASN A 165 -10.40 12.83 20.31
CA ASN A 165 -11.42 11.88 19.89
C ASN A 165 -12.24 12.55 18.80
N VAL A 166 -12.00 12.15 17.55
CA VAL A 166 -12.73 12.68 16.41
C VAL A 166 -14.11 12.04 16.40
N PHE A 167 -15.14 12.82 16.68
CA PHE A 167 -16.53 12.37 16.64
C PHE A 167 -17.12 12.71 15.27
N ASN A 168 -17.48 11.69 14.50
CA ASN A 168 -18.19 11.88 13.24
C ASN A 168 -19.66 12.22 13.53
N VAL A 169 -20.01 13.51 13.41
CA VAL A 169 -21.35 14.02 13.70
C VAL A 169 -22.41 13.40 12.77
N LYS A 170 -22.05 13.02 11.55
CA LYS A 170 -22.97 12.38 10.59
C LYS A 170 -23.32 10.95 10.97
N GLU A 171 -22.40 10.24 11.57
CA GLU A 171 -22.58 8.83 11.96
C GLU A 171 -22.93 8.65 13.44
N GLY A 172 -22.77 9.70 14.25
CA GLY A 172 -23.00 9.64 15.69
C GLY A 172 -22.03 8.74 16.44
N LYS A 173 -20.83 8.48 15.88
CA LYS A 173 -19.80 7.59 16.46
C LYS A 173 -18.44 8.27 16.50
N GLU A 174 -17.58 7.78 17.40
CA GLU A 174 -16.16 8.14 17.40
C GLU A 174 -15.48 7.52 16.16
N ASP A 175 -14.78 8.35 15.39
CA ASP A 175 -13.98 7.89 14.25
C ASP A 175 -12.63 7.37 14.76
N LYS A 176 -12.65 6.13 15.21
CA LYS A 176 -11.46 5.41 15.63
C LYS A 176 -10.82 4.72 14.44
N GLY A 177 -9.49 4.76 14.32
CA GLY A 177 -8.73 3.93 13.38
C GLY A 177 -8.60 4.49 11.96
N ILE A 178 -8.43 5.80 11.83
CA ILE A 178 -8.12 6.43 10.54
C ILE A 178 -6.90 5.78 9.85
N GLU A 179 -5.92 5.33 10.62
CA GLU A 179 -4.73 4.64 10.13
C GLU A 179 -5.09 3.31 9.45
N LEU A 180 -6.03 2.55 10.02
CA LEU A 180 -6.53 1.31 9.42
C LEU A 180 -7.38 1.59 8.18
N LYS A 181 -8.19 2.66 8.17
CA LYS A 181 -8.92 3.10 6.98
C LYS A 181 -7.95 3.46 5.85
N VAL A 182 -6.88 4.20 6.15
CA VAL A 182 -5.82 4.56 5.19
C VAL A 182 -5.10 3.31 4.69
N ALA A 183 -4.73 2.39 5.56
CA ALA A 183 -4.04 1.15 5.19
C ALA A 183 -4.92 0.27 4.29
N LEU A 184 -6.20 0.07 4.65
CA LEU A 184 -7.16 -0.69 3.86
C LEU A 184 -7.39 -0.05 2.50
N SER A 185 -7.59 1.27 2.46
CA SER A 185 -7.78 2.04 1.22
C SER A 185 -6.57 1.91 0.30
N GLY A 186 -5.36 2.08 0.83
CA GLY A 186 -4.12 1.92 0.08
C GLY A 186 -3.95 0.51 -0.49
N ALA A 187 -4.23 -0.50 0.32
CA ALA A 187 -4.16 -1.91 -0.11
C ALA A 187 -5.16 -2.21 -1.24
N LEU A 188 -6.43 -1.82 -1.07
CA LEU A 188 -7.47 -2.03 -2.09
C LEU A 188 -7.15 -1.29 -3.38
N THR A 189 -6.68 -0.06 -3.29
CA THR A 189 -6.26 0.78 -4.43
C THR A 189 -5.12 0.12 -5.21
N TYR A 190 -4.11 -0.37 -4.50
CA TYR A 190 -2.98 -1.06 -5.13
C TYR A 190 -3.39 -2.38 -5.78
N ILE A 191 -4.24 -3.15 -5.11
CA ILE A 191 -4.75 -4.42 -5.64
C ILE A 191 -5.52 -4.19 -6.95
N ILE A 192 -6.48 -3.25 -6.98
CA ILE A 192 -7.27 -3.00 -8.20
C ILE A 192 -6.39 -2.51 -9.35
N PHE A 193 -5.44 -1.60 -9.07
CA PHE A 193 -4.46 -1.12 -10.04
C PHE A 193 -3.67 -2.28 -10.65
N MET A 194 -3.09 -3.15 -9.80
CA MET A 194 -2.28 -4.28 -10.24
C MET A 194 -3.09 -5.30 -11.04
N PHE A 195 -4.33 -5.59 -10.62
CA PHE A 195 -5.18 -6.53 -11.34
C PHE A 195 -5.56 -6.00 -12.73
N ILE A 196 -6.01 -4.75 -12.82
CA ILE A 196 -6.34 -4.14 -14.12
C ILE A 196 -5.12 -4.15 -15.05
N MET A 197 -3.94 -3.81 -14.52
CA MET A 197 -2.70 -3.78 -15.28
C MET A 197 -2.28 -5.17 -15.77
N ILE A 198 -2.18 -6.15 -14.86
CA ILE A 198 -1.71 -7.50 -15.20
C ILE A 198 -2.64 -8.16 -16.22
N TYR A 199 -3.95 -8.12 -15.96
CA TYR A 199 -4.92 -8.78 -16.82
C TYR A 199 -5.19 -7.99 -18.12
N GLY A 200 -5.08 -6.66 -18.11
CA GLY A 200 -5.16 -5.84 -19.29
C GLY A 200 -4.01 -6.13 -20.26
N VAL A 201 -2.78 -6.17 -19.77
CA VAL A 201 -1.61 -6.56 -20.57
C VAL A 201 -1.74 -8.00 -21.07
N LYS A 202 -2.31 -8.90 -20.30
CA LYS A 202 -2.54 -10.28 -20.69
C LYS A 202 -3.51 -10.37 -21.89
N VAL A 203 -4.59 -9.58 -21.90
CA VAL A 203 -5.50 -9.48 -23.06
C VAL A 203 -4.76 -8.98 -24.28
N MET A 204 -3.97 -7.92 -24.15
CA MET A 204 -3.17 -7.36 -25.24
C MET A 204 -2.24 -8.42 -25.86
N ARG A 205 -1.46 -9.11 -25.03
CA ARG A 205 -0.53 -10.17 -25.46
C ARG A 205 -1.27 -11.32 -26.17
N SER A 206 -2.40 -11.76 -25.62
CA SER A 206 -3.22 -12.83 -26.21
C SER A 206 -3.70 -12.45 -27.63
N VAL A 207 -4.01 -11.16 -27.86
CA VAL A 207 -4.39 -10.66 -29.19
C VAL A 207 -3.20 -10.66 -30.15
N VAL A 208 -2.02 -10.19 -29.68
CA VAL A 208 -0.79 -10.17 -30.48
C VAL A 208 -0.34 -11.58 -30.86
N GLU A 209 -0.38 -12.53 -29.91
CA GLU A 209 -0.02 -13.94 -30.16
C GLU A 209 -0.91 -14.58 -31.23
N GLU A 210 -2.24 -14.38 -31.18
CA GLU A 210 -3.15 -14.93 -32.20
C GLU A 210 -2.95 -14.28 -33.57
N LYS A 211 -2.63 -12.98 -33.61
CA LYS A 211 -2.30 -12.26 -34.80
C LYS A 211 -1.02 -12.82 -35.43
N ASN A 212 0.06 -12.97 -34.63
CA ASN A 212 1.35 -13.48 -35.13
C ASN A 212 1.27 -14.91 -35.63
N ASN A 213 0.47 -15.74 -34.99
CA ASN A 213 0.26 -17.14 -35.40
C ASN A 213 -0.74 -17.30 -36.56
N ARG A 214 -1.26 -16.19 -37.13
CA ARG A 214 -2.29 -16.16 -38.21
C ARG A 214 -3.57 -16.96 -37.89
N VAL A 215 -3.75 -17.34 -36.64
CA VAL A 215 -4.96 -18.05 -36.16
C VAL A 215 -6.19 -17.17 -36.35
N VAL A 216 -6.00 -15.85 -36.26
CA VAL A 216 -7.03 -14.84 -36.44
C VAL A 216 -7.68 -14.95 -37.85
N GLU A 217 -6.92 -15.21 -38.91
CA GLU A 217 -7.45 -15.30 -40.29
C GLU A 217 -8.50 -16.42 -40.41
N ILE A 218 -8.27 -17.54 -39.72
CA ILE A 218 -9.21 -18.68 -39.69
C ILE A 218 -10.43 -18.34 -38.82
N ILE A 219 -10.24 -17.68 -37.70
CA ILE A 219 -11.35 -17.35 -36.77
C ILE A 219 -12.29 -16.30 -37.36
N ILE A 220 -11.74 -15.24 -37.99
CA ILE A 220 -12.54 -14.13 -38.57
C ILE A 220 -13.40 -14.61 -39.76
N SER A 221 -13.01 -15.71 -40.43
CA SER A 221 -13.86 -16.30 -41.46
C SER A 221 -15.21 -16.82 -40.92
N SER A 222 -15.27 -17.13 -39.59
CA SER A 222 -16.43 -17.73 -38.94
C SER A 222 -17.07 -16.86 -37.85
N VAL A 223 -16.35 -15.86 -37.32
CA VAL A 223 -16.76 -15.04 -36.15
C VAL A 223 -16.48 -13.57 -36.43
N LYS A 224 -17.38 -12.68 -36.01
CA LYS A 224 -17.16 -11.23 -36.14
C LYS A 224 -16.02 -10.77 -35.21
N PRO A 225 -15.14 -9.81 -35.67
CA PRO A 225 -14.05 -9.28 -34.85
C PRO A 225 -14.48 -8.76 -33.50
N PHE A 226 -15.66 -8.14 -33.39
CA PHE A 226 -16.27 -7.71 -32.12
C PHE A 226 -16.52 -8.89 -31.17
N GLU A 227 -17.07 -10.00 -31.70
CA GLU A 227 -17.37 -11.18 -30.88
C GLU A 227 -16.10 -11.84 -30.36
N LEU A 228 -15.02 -11.84 -31.17
CA LEU A 228 -13.72 -12.35 -30.78
C LEU A 228 -13.12 -11.49 -29.67
N MET A 229 -13.07 -10.17 -29.86
CA MET A 229 -12.56 -9.22 -28.86
C MET A 229 -13.31 -9.33 -27.53
N MET A 230 -14.66 -9.28 -27.58
CA MET A 230 -15.49 -9.36 -26.37
C MET A 230 -15.38 -10.72 -25.68
N GLY A 231 -15.31 -11.80 -26.43
CA GLY A 231 -15.11 -13.13 -25.88
C GLY A 231 -13.80 -13.25 -25.09
N LYS A 232 -12.71 -12.70 -25.62
CA LYS A 232 -11.40 -12.66 -24.93
C LYS A 232 -11.45 -11.81 -23.66
N ILE A 233 -11.98 -10.60 -23.75
CA ILE A 233 -12.08 -9.70 -22.61
C ILE A 233 -12.91 -10.36 -21.50
N LEU A 234 -14.10 -10.88 -21.82
CA LEU A 234 -14.98 -11.53 -20.85
C LEU A 234 -14.38 -12.82 -20.28
N GLY A 235 -13.73 -13.64 -21.12
CA GLY A 235 -13.04 -14.85 -20.64
C GLY A 235 -11.95 -14.52 -19.61
N THR A 236 -11.11 -13.55 -19.91
CA THR A 236 -10.06 -13.10 -18.98
C THR A 236 -10.64 -12.38 -17.75
N THR A 237 -11.77 -11.65 -17.88
CA THR A 237 -12.51 -11.09 -16.72
C THR A 237 -12.92 -12.20 -15.75
N MET A 238 -13.50 -13.28 -16.28
CA MET A 238 -13.91 -14.45 -15.45
C MET A 238 -12.70 -15.06 -14.73
N VAL A 239 -11.55 -15.16 -15.38
CA VAL A 239 -10.30 -15.64 -14.74
C VAL A 239 -9.88 -14.74 -13.60
N ALA A 240 -9.87 -13.43 -13.82
CA ALA A 240 -9.47 -12.44 -12.81
C ALA A 240 -10.44 -12.42 -11.61
N VAL A 241 -11.75 -12.48 -11.86
CA VAL A 241 -12.78 -12.59 -10.79
C VAL A 241 -12.61 -13.89 -10.00
N THR A 242 -12.36 -15.01 -10.69
CA THR A 242 -12.11 -16.30 -10.02
C THR A 242 -10.88 -16.22 -9.12
N GLN A 243 -9.77 -15.66 -9.61
CA GLN A 243 -8.56 -15.50 -8.81
C GLN A 243 -8.81 -14.62 -7.59
N PHE A 244 -9.51 -13.51 -7.75
CA PHE A 244 -9.84 -12.61 -6.65
C PHE A 244 -10.73 -13.29 -5.59
N THR A 245 -11.72 -14.06 -6.03
CA THR A 245 -12.58 -14.85 -5.13
C THR A 245 -11.78 -15.87 -4.33
N ILE A 246 -10.82 -16.55 -4.98
CA ILE A 246 -9.91 -17.48 -4.29
C ILE A 246 -9.06 -16.73 -3.25
N TRP A 247 -8.54 -15.55 -3.60
CA TRP A 247 -7.70 -14.76 -2.68
C TRP A 247 -8.50 -14.29 -1.45
N ILE A 248 -9.73 -13.80 -1.64
CA ILE A 248 -10.62 -13.45 -0.52
C ILE A 248 -10.87 -14.67 0.37
N GLY A 249 -11.23 -15.81 -0.24
CA GLY A 249 -11.51 -17.04 0.49
C GLY A 249 -10.28 -17.54 1.28
N MET A 250 -9.10 -17.47 0.69
CA MET A 250 -7.85 -17.82 1.37
C MET A 250 -7.53 -16.85 2.52
N THR A 251 -7.70 -15.55 2.31
CA THR A 251 -7.45 -14.54 3.36
C THR A 251 -8.39 -14.74 4.55
N ILE A 252 -9.68 -14.94 4.30
CA ILE A 252 -10.65 -15.22 5.36
C ILE A 252 -10.31 -16.55 6.06
N GLY A 253 -9.96 -17.59 5.30
CA GLY A 253 -9.55 -18.89 5.85
C GLY A 253 -8.30 -18.79 6.72
N LEU A 254 -7.30 -18.03 6.32
CA LEU A 254 -6.09 -17.78 7.10
C LEU A 254 -6.38 -16.98 8.37
N LEU A 255 -7.20 -15.94 8.28
CA LEU A 255 -7.63 -15.16 9.45
C LEU A 255 -8.40 -16.00 10.47
N MET A 256 -9.23 -16.93 10.02
CA MET A 256 -9.95 -17.85 10.90
C MET A 256 -9.04 -18.94 11.49
N ALA A 257 -8.06 -19.42 10.73
CA ALA A 257 -7.13 -20.45 11.17
C ALA A 257 -6.04 -19.91 12.12
N PHE A 258 -5.68 -18.63 11.99
CA PHE A 258 -4.60 -18.04 12.77
C PHE A 258 -4.80 -18.12 14.29
N PRO A 259 -5.97 -17.80 14.87
CA PRO A 259 -6.20 -17.96 16.30
C PRO A 259 -6.09 -19.42 16.77
N ALA A 260 -6.58 -20.37 15.95
CA ALA A 260 -6.51 -21.79 16.29
C ALA A 260 -5.06 -22.33 16.24
N ILE A 261 -4.26 -21.88 15.27
CA ILE A 261 -2.83 -22.21 15.16
C ILE A 261 -2.04 -21.55 16.29
N ALA A 262 -2.36 -20.32 16.65
CA ALA A 262 -1.73 -19.62 17.77
C ALA A 262 -2.06 -20.32 19.10
N ALA A 263 -3.33 -20.68 19.34
CA ALA A 263 -3.75 -21.40 20.53
C ALA A 263 -3.07 -22.79 20.66
N SER A 264 -3.00 -23.56 19.57
CA SER A 264 -2.33 -24.86 19.60
C SER A 264 -0.81 -24.77 19.84
N ARG A 265 -0.19 -23.67 19.43
CA ARG A 265 1.22 -23.39 19.73
C ARG A 265 1.43 -22.99 21.19
N VAL A 266 0.47 -22.26 21.77
CA VAL A 266 0.47 -21.91 23.20
C VAL A 266 0.27 -23.16 24.04
N GLU A 267 -0.61 -24.11 23.68
CA GLU A 267 -0.76 -25.38 24.38
C GLU A 267 0.51 -26.25 24.31
N MET A 268 1.19 -26.30 23.15
CA MET A 268 2.48 -27.01 23.05
C MET A 268 3.64 -26.32 23.77
N ALA A 269 3.54 -24.99 24.00
CA ALA A 269 4.53 -24.22 24.78
C ALA A 269 4.23 -24.26 26.28
N GLN A 270 3.02 -24.57 26.70
CA GLN A 270 2.66 -24.77 28.12
C GLN A 270 3.38 -25.99 28.76
N ASP A 271 3.79 -26.94 27.96
CA ASP A 271 4.61 -28.07 28.42
C ASP A 271 6.10 -27.70 28.65
N VAL A 272 6.54 -26.52 28.24
CA VAL A 272 7.96 -26.10 28.30
C VAL A 272 8.20 -24.88 29.22
N VAL A 273 7.26 -23.95 29.35
CA VAL A 273 7.41 -22.78 30.24
C VAL A 273 6.01 -22.29 30.67
N ASN A 274 5.83 -21.99 31.93
CA ASN A 274 4.69 -21.25 32.50
C ASN A 274 4.59 -19.85 31.86
N GLN A 275 4.03 -19.75 30.65
CA GLN A 275 3.88 -18.48 29.90
C GLN A 275 2.49 -17.84 30.07
N GLN A 276 1.90 -17.95 31.25
CA GLN A 276 0.81 -17.07 31.66
C GLN A 276 1.32 -15.63 31.89
N GLU A 277 2.63 -15.47 32.09
CA GLU A 277 3.29 -14.18 32.28
C GLU A 277 3.39 -13.29 31.04
N LEU A 278 3.44 -13.84 29.82
CA LEU A 278 3.62 -13.00 28.60
C LEU A 278 2.33 -12.32 28.12
N VAL A 279 1.17 -12.80 28.53
CA VAL A 279 -0.13 -12.22 28.17
C VAL A 279 -0.58 -11.21 29.22
N ASP A 280 -0.28 -11.45 30.49
CA ASP A 280 -0.61 -10.55 31.59
C ASP A 280 0.36 -9.36 31.74
N ASP A 281 1.59 -9.49 31.20
CA ASP A 281 2.65 -8.46 31.36
C ASP A 281 2.64 -7.35 30.30
N ASN A 282 1.74 -7.39 29.27
CA ASN A 282 1.68 -6.35 28.25
C ASN A 282 0.24 -5.82 28.05
N PRO A 283 -0.28 -5.04 28.99
CA PRO A 283 -1.62 -4.45 28.86
C PRO A 283 -1.74 -3.54 27.62
N GLU A 284 -0.65 -2.91 27.18
CA GLU A 284 -0.61 -2.09 25.96
C GLU A 284 -0.86 -2.90 24.69
N LEU A 285 -0.28 -4.12 24.62
CA LEU A 285 -0.49 -5.00 23.46
C LEU A 285 -1.94 -5.50 23.40
N MET A 286 -2.52 -5.87 24.53
CA MET A 286 -3.92 -6.29 24.63
C MET A 286 -4.87 -5.16 24.27
N GLN A 287 -4.60 -3.96 24.74
CA GLN A 287 -5.39 -2.78 24.38
C GLN A 287 -5.28 -2.48 22.87
N MET A 288 -4.08 -2.52 22.30
CA MET A 288 -3.86 -2.33 20.86
C MET A 288 -4.60 -3.39 20.02
N VAL A 289 -4.58 -4.66 20.43
CA VAL A 289 -5.31 -5.73 19.73
C VAL A 289 -6.82 -5.53 19.86
N ALA A 290 -7.32 -5.15 21.02
CA ALA A 290 -8.73 -4.88 21.25
C ALA A 290 -9.21 -3.68 20.42
N GLU A 291 -8.50 -2.56 20.43
CA GLU A 291 -8.81 -1.37 19.63
C GLU A 291 -8.76 -1.67 18.13
N THR A 292 -7.72 -2.38 17.68
CA THR A 292 -7.59 -2.79 16.27
C THR A 292 -8.74 -3.69 15.84
N SER A 293 -9.16 -4.63 16.68
CA SER A 293 -10.27 -5.54 16.38
C SER A 293 -11.61 -4.80 16.34
N GLU A 294 -11.85 -3.84 17.22
CA GLU A 294 -13.05 -3.00 17.22
C GLU A 294 -13.16 -2.20 15.92
N VAL A 295 -12.05 -1.58 15.50
CA VAL A 295 -12.00 -0.82 14.24
C VAL A 295 -12.22 -1.73 13.03
N LEU A 296 -11.56 -2.90 12.98
CA LEU A 296 -11.77 -3.85 11.89
C LEU A 296 -13.23 -4.29 11.79
N LEU A 297 -13.90 -4.53 12.91
CA LEU A 297 -15.31 -4.91 12.94
C LEU A 297 -16.27 -3.76 12.56
N SER A 298 -15.82 -2.51 12.63
CA SER A 298 -16.63 -1.33 12.28
C SER A 298 -16.82 -1.13 10.77
N PHE A 299 -15.96 -1.73 9.92
CA PHE A 299 -16.04 -1.57 8.48
C PHE A 299 -17.29 -2.20 7.87
N ASN A 300 -17.90 -1.50 6.90
CA ASN A 300 -18.99 -2.06 6.09
C ASN A 300 -18.42 -2.95 4.97
N TYR A 301 -17.97 -4.15 5.34
CA TYR A 301 -17.39 -5.11 4.38
C TYR A 301 -18.30 -5.43 3.19
N PRO A 302 -19.63 -5.61 3.36
CA PRO A 302 -20.50 -5.85 2.21
C PRO A 302 -20.44 -4.72 1.17
N LEU A 303 -20.43 -3.46 1.61
CA LEU A 303 -20.34 -2.32 0.72
C LEU A 303 -18.96 -2.27 0.04
N ILE A 304 -17.88 -2.47 0.80
CA ILE A 304 -16.50 -2.47 0.28
C ILE A 304 -16.33 -3.56 -0.79
N ILE A 305 -16.75 -4.79 -0.51
CA ILE A 305 -16.62 -5.92 -1.44
C ILE A 305 -17.49 -5.70 -2.70
N PHE A 306 -18.74 -5.27 -2.52
CA PHE A 306 -19.65 -5.02 -3.63
C PHE A 306 -19.12 -3.92 -4.57
N THR A 307 -18.70 -2.80 -4.01
CA THR A 307 -18.15 -1.68 -4.78
C THR A 307 -16.82 -2.04 -5.43
N PHE A 308 -15.94 -2.76 -4.73
CA PHE A 308 -14.69 -3.26 -5.29
C PHE A 308 -14.95 -4.12 -6.53
N ILE A 309 -15.87 -5.08 -6.46
CA ILE A 309 -16.21 -5.96 -7.59
C ILE A 309 -16.73 -5.15 -8.77
N ILE A 310 -17.64 -4.18 -8.55
CA ILE A 310 -18.19 -3.35 -9.61
C ILE A 310 -17.09 -2.52 -10.28
N TYR A 311 -16.28 -1.79 -9.49
CA TYR A 311 -15.20 -0.97 -10.05
C TYR A 311 -14.12 -1.80 -10.72
N PHE A 312 -13.83 -2.98 -10.16
CA PHE A 312 -12.92 -3.91 -10.79
C PHE A 312 -13.44 -4.37 -12.16
N VAL A 313 -14.68 -4.86 -12.23
CA VAL A 313 -15.25 -5.36 -13.50
C VAL A 313 -15.35 -4.24 -14.54
N LEU A 314 -15.92 -3.09 -14.19
CA LEU A 314 -16.07 -1.96 -15.11
C LEU A 314 -14.72 -1.37 -15.52
N GLY A 315 -13.83 -1.13 -14.57
CA GLY A 315 -12.50 -0.61 -14.83
C GLY A 315 -11.66 -1.57 -15.67
N TYR A 316 -11.75 -2.86 -15.36
CA TYR A 316 -11.10 -3.88 -16.15
C TYR A 316 -11.64 -3.93 -17.60
N LEU A 317 -12.97 -3.94 -17.79
CA LEU A 317 -13.58 -3.90 -19.12
C LEU A 317 -13.17 -2.64 -19.91
N PHE A 318 -13.15 -1.49 -19.23
CA PHE A 318 -12.71 -0.21 -19.81
C PHE A 318 -11.26 -0.30 -20.31
N TYR A 319 -10.33 -0.67 -19.45
CA TYR A 319 -8.92 -0.72 -19.78
C TYR A 319 -8.55 -1.89 -20.70
N SER A 320 -9.17 -3.06 -20.51
CA SER A 320 -8.94 -4.21 -21.39
C SER A 320 -9.40 -3.95 -22.83
N SER A 321 -10.43 -3.11 -23.02
CA SER A 321 -10.83 -2.66 -24.34
C SER A 321 -9.74 -1.84 -25.02
N ILE A 322 -9.09 -0.94 -24.28
CA ILE A 322 -7.94 -0.16 -24.76
C ILE A 322 -6.77 -1.10 -25.10
N PHE A 323 -6.44 -2.01 -24.20
CA PHE A 323 -5.38 -2.99 -24.39
C PHE A 323 -5.63 -3.93 -25.58
N ALA A 324 -6.87 -4.36 -25.78
CA ALA A 324 -7.25 -5.19 -26.93
C ALA A 324 -7.11 -4.42 -28.25
N ALA A 325 -7.54 -3.15 -28.29
CA ALA A 325 -7.38 -2.28 -29.44
C ALA A 325 -5.89 -2.08 -29.80
N ILE A 326 -5.05 -1.81 -28.81
CA ILE A 326 -3.60 -1.69 -28.97
C ILE A 326 -3.02 -3.01 -29.49
N GLY A 327 -3.34 -4.14 -28.85
CA GLY A 327 -2.85 -5.45 -29.23
C GLY A 327 -3.21 -5.83 -30.69
N SER A 328 -4.38 -5.41 -31.17
CA SER A 328 -4.76 -5.62 -32.59
C SER A 328 -3.90 -4.83 -33.56
N ALA A 329 -3.40 -3.67 -33.16
CA ALA A 329 -2.63 -2.76 -33.99
C ALA A 329 -1.13 -3.09 -34.06
N VAL A 330 -0.61 -3.85 -33.09
CA VAL A 330 0.82 -4.15 -32.93
C VAL A 330 1.13 -5.55 -33.46
N ASP A 331 2.34 -5.74 -34.03
CA ASP A 331 2.76 -6.99 -34.67
C ASP A 331 3.84 -7.75 -33.86
N ASN A 332 4.48 -7.14 -32.86
CA ASN A 332 5.53 -7.78 -32.10
C ASN A 332 5.58 -7.35 -30.63
N ASP A 333 6.24 -8.17 -29.79
CA ASP A 333 6.29 -7.97 -28.35
C ASP A 333 7.03 -6.69 -27.92
N THR A 334 8.04 -6.25 -28.70
CA THR A 334 8.80 -5.03 -28.38
C THR A 334 7.90 -3.78 -28.50
N ASP A 335 7.10 -3.73 -29.57
CA ASP A 335 6.16 -2.63 -29.78
C ASP A 335 5.03 -2.69 -28.74
N THR A 336 4.61 -3.89 -28.34
CA THR A 336 3.63 -4.11 -27.25
C THR A 336 4.04 -3.39 -25.97
N GLN A 337 5.31 -3.49 -25.58
CA GLN A 337 5.82 -2.82 -24.38
C GLN A 337 5.72 -1.29 -24.47
N GLN A 338 6.08 -0.71 -25.62
CA GLN A 338 6.01 0.75 -25.82
C GLN A 338 4.56 1.27 -25.74
N PHE A 339 3.63 0.57 -26.37
CA PHE A 339 2.22 0.97 -26.38
C PHE A 339 1.51 0.71 -25.03
N THR A 340 2.07 -0.13 -24.16
CA THR A 340 1.56 -0.33 -22.79
C THR A 340 1.59 0.95 -21.96
N TYR A 341 2.54 1.86 -22.20
CA TYR A 341 2.62 3.13 -21.47
C TYR A 341 1.39 4.03 -21.69
N PHE A 342 0.70 3.90 -22.82
CA PHE A 342 -0.45 4.75 -23.11
C PHE A 342 -1.61 4.57 -22.12
N PRO A 343 -2.13 3.36 -21.85
CA PRO A 343 -3.14 3.16 -20.80
C PRO A 343 -2.55 3.25 -19.38
N LEU A 344 -1.23 3.03 -19.22
CA LEU A 344 -0.57 3.10 -17.90
C LEU A 344 -0.55 4.52 -17.33
N ILE A 345 -0.31 5.55 -18.15
CA ILE A 345 -0.22 6.94 -17.67
C ILE A 345 -1.48 7.37 -16.90
N PRO A 346 -2.71 7.27 -17.43
CA PRO A 346 -3.88 7.65 -16.66
C PRO A 346 -4.13 6.75 -15.44
N MET A 347 -3.75 5.47 -15.49
CA MET A 347 -3.80 4.60 -14.31
C MET A 347 -2.84 5.08 -13.21
N MET A 348 -1.64 5.52 -13.56
CA MET A 348 -0.66 6.08 -12.64
C MET A 348 -1.15 7.40 -12.04
N ILE A 349 -1.84 8.25 -12.83
CA ILE A 349 -2.49 9.46 -12.30
C ILE A 349 -3.54 9.08 -11.24
N GLY A 350 -4.35 8.05 -11.49
CA GLY A 350 -5.29 7.51 -10.50
C GLY A 350 -4.60 7.00 -9.24
N LEU A 351 -3.51 6.24 -9.39
CA LEU A 351 -2.77 5.67 -8.27
C LEU A 351 -2.09 6.76 -7.43
N TYR A 352 -1.31 7.65 -8.05
CA TYR A 352 -0.65 8.74 -7.31
C TYR A 352 -1.63 9.77 -6.76
N GLY A 353 -2.70 10.07 -7.52
CA GLY A 353 -3.77 10.92 -7.04
C GLY A 353 -4.51 10.35 -5.81
N SER A 354 -4.50 9.03 -5.66
CA SER A 354 -5.07 8.38 -4.48
C SER A 354 -4.31 8.71 -3.20
N PHE A 355 -3.01 9.03 -3.24
CA PHE A 355 -2.28 9.50 -2.06
C PHE A 355 -2.80 10.86 -1.56
N THR A 356 -3.20 11.77 -2.46
CA THR A 356 -3.84 13.02 -2.07
C THR A 356 -5.26 12.81 -1.56
N THR A 357 -5.95 11.81 -2.12
CA THR A 357 -7.28 11.39 -1.68
C THR A 357 -7.25 10.82 -0.26
N LEU A 358 -6.21 10.07 0.13
CA LEU A 358 -6.04 9.58 1.50
C LEU A 358 -5.89 10.71 2.53
N GLN A 359 -5.30 11.84 2.14
CA GLN A 359 -5.15 13.00 3.02
C GLN A 359 -6.46 13.80 3.17
N ASN A 360 -7.28 13.86 2.12
CA ASN A 360 -8.57 14.56 2.12
C ASN A 360 -9.58 13.84 1.22
N PRO A 361 -10.27 12.79 1.75
CA PRO A 361 -11.21 11.98 0.97
C PRO A 361 -12.41 12.75 0.42
N ASP A 362 -12.83 13.83 1.08
CA ASP A 362 -13.95 14.69 0.68
C ASP A 362 -13.51 15.92 -0.14
N GLY A 363 -12.20 16.01 -0.42
CA GLY A 363 -11.64 17.14 -1.15
C GLY A 363 -12.02 17.17 -2.63
N PRO A 364 -11.92 18.35 -3.29
CA PRO A 364 -12.29 18.50 -4.70
C PRO A 364 -11.43 17.63 -5.64
N VAL A 365 -10.15 17.40 -5.30
CA VAL A 365 -9.27 16.53 -6.08
C VAL A 365 -9.75 15.08 -6.00
N ALA A 366 -10.08 14.59 -4.80
CA ALA A 366 -10.63 13.27 -4.57
C ALA A 366 -11.94 13.06 -5.34
N PHE A 367 -12.84 14.06 -5.31
CA PHE A 367 -14.10 14.06 -6.06
C PHE A 367 -13.84 13.89 -7.56
N TRP A 368 -13.04 14.77 -8.19
CA TRP A 368 -12.82 14.73 -9.62
C TRP A 368 -12.09 13.45 -10.08
N LEU A 369 -11.09 13.01 -9.35
CA LEU A 369 -10.39 11.74 -9.66
C LEU A 369 -11.32 10.54 -9.58
N SER A 370 -12.30 10.56 -8.68
CA SER A 370 -13.30 9.48 -8.57
C SER A 370 -14.42 9.56 -9.59
N MET A 371 -14.59 10.68 -10.31
CA MET A 371 -15.60 10.85 -11.36
C MET A 371 -15.03 10.60 -12.78
N ILE A 372 -13.75 10.90 -13.03
CA ILE A 372 -13.12 10.73 -14.34
C ILE A 372 -12.95 9.22 -14.63
N PRO A 373 -13.48 8.68 -15.74
CA PRO A 373 -13.50 7.23 -16.02
C PRO A 373 -12.13 6.56 -16.05
N PHE A 374 -11.08 7.30 -16.42
CA PHE A 374 -9.71 6.80 -16.45
C PHE A 374 -9.12 6.60 -15.05
N THR A 375 -9.50 7.39 -14.08
CA THR A 375 -8.96 7.35 -12.71
C THR A 375 -9.93 6.73 -11.72
N SER A 376 -11.25 6.82 -11.99
CA SER A 376 -12.30 6.42 -11.06
C SER A 376 -12.20 4.98 -10.56
N PRO A 377 -11.81 3.95 -11.37
CA PRO A 377 -11.71 2.58 -10.88
C PRO A 377 -10.69 2.42 -9.75
N ILE A 378 -9.69 3.30 -9.71
CA ILE A 378 -8.61 3.28 -8.71
C ILE A 378 -8.96 4.25 -7.58
N SER A 379 -9.25 5.52 -7.93
CA SER A 379 -9.42 6.59 -6.94
C SER A 379 -10.72 6.49 -6.13
N MET A 380 -11.81 5.94 -6.69
CA MET A 380 -13.04 5.78 -5.92
C MET A 380 -12.89 4.71 -4.85
N ILE A 381 -12.18 3.61 -5.15
CA ILE A 381 -11.91 2.55 -4.17
C ILE A 381 -11.15 3.07 -2.95
N THR A 382 -10.26 4.05 -3.16
CA THR A 382 -9.54 4.72 -2.07
C THR A 382 -10.48 5.43 -1.09
N ARG A 383 -11.61 5.97 -1.58
CA ARG A 383 -12.56 6.75 -0.78
C ARG A 383 -13.58 5.91 -0.01
N ILE A 384 -13.86 4.67 -0.45
CA ILE A 384 -14.95 3.85 0.10
C ILE A 384 -14.84 3.63 1.62
N PRO A 385 -13.66 3.33 2.21
CA PRO A 385 -13.55 3.17 3.66
C PRO A 385 -13.78 4.45 4.49
N PHE A 386 -13.91 5.62 3.83
CA PHE A 386 -14.17 6.92 4.46
C PHE A 386 -15.63 7.38 4.36
N ASP A 387 -16.56 6.45 4.14
CA ASP A 387 -18.02 6.68 4.22
C ASP A 387 -18.54 7.80 3.31
N ILE A 388 -18.19 7.72 2.03
CA ILE A 388 -18.60 8.69 1.00
C ILE A 388 -20.13 8.71 0.78
N PRO A 389 -20.68 9.84 0.34
CA PRO A 389 -22.10 9.93 -0.01
C PRO A 389 -22.50 8.95 -1.11
N ILE A 390 -23.58 8.18 -0.91
CA ILE A 390 -24.03 7.14 -1.85
C ILE A 390 -24.33 7.71 -3.25
N TRP A 391 -24.79 8.98 -3.34
CA TRP A 391 -25.05 9.60 -4.64
C TRP A 391 -23.78 9.79 -5.48
N GLU A 392 -22.62 10.07 -4.84
CA GLU A 392 -21.32 10.17 -5.53
C GLU A 392 -20.91 8.82 -6.08
N LEU A 393 -21.08 7.77 -5.28
CA LEU A 393 -20.81 6.39 -5.67
C LEU A 393 -21.65 6.00 -6.89
N CYS A 394 -22.98 6.22 -6.83
CA CYS A 394 -23.89 5.90 -7.92
C CYS A 394 -23.58 6.69 -9.19
N LEU A 395 -23.29 7.99 -9.06
CA LEU A 395 -22.91 8.85 -10.18
C LEU A 395 -21.63 8.37 -10.85
N SER A 396 -20.59 8.06 -10.07
CA SER A 396 -19.30 7.58 -10.58
C SER A 396 -19.46 6.24 -11.30
N ILE A 397 -20.21 5.29 -10.74
CA ILE A 397 -20.50 4.00 -11.39
C ILE A 397 -21.23 4.23 -12.72
N PHE A 398 -22.21 5.13 -12.74
CA PHE A 398 -22.97 5.44 -13.95
C PHE A 398 -22.08 6.04 -15.05
N ILE A 399 -21.24 7.02 -14.71
CA ILE A 399 -20.27 7.63 -15.64
C ILE A 399 -19.30 6.56 -16.15
N LEU A 400 -18.75 5.73 -15.28
CA LEU A 400 -17.82 4.67 -15.64
C LEU A 400 -18.49 3.63 -16.57
N LEU A 401 -19.74 3.24 -16.29
CA LEU A 401 -20.49 2.29 -17.10
C LEU A 401 -20.69 2.81 -18.55
N ILE A 402 -21.17 4.06 -18.71
CA ILE A 402 -21.36 4.67 -20.01
C ILE A 402 -20.01 4.78 -20.75
N SER A 403 -18.98 5.21 -20.04
CA SER A 403 -17.63 5.35 -20.61
C SER A 403 -17.05 3.99 -21.03
N THR A 404 -17.33 2.94 -20.27
CA THR A 404 -16.90 1.56 -20.59
C THR A 404 -17.59 1.08 -21.87
N ILE A 405 -18.91 1.30 -22.00
CA ILE A 405 -19.65 0.95 -23.23
C ILE A 405 -19.07 1.73 -24.42
N GLY A 406 -18.86 3.04 -24.26
CA GLY A 406 -18.24 3.89 -25.30
C GLY A 406 -16.86 3.40 -25.69
N MET A 407 -16.02 3.03 -24.72
CA MET A 407 -14.67 2.53 -24.96
C MET A 407 -14.68 1.19 -25.69
N ILE A 408 -15.58 0.26 -25.33
CA ILE A 408 -15.76 -1.01 -26.04
C ILE A 408 -16.12 -0.78 -27.50
N LEU A 409 -17.03 0.17 -27.80
CA LEU A 409 -17.41 0.49 -29.17
C LEU A 409 -16.25 1.10 -29.97
N ILE A 410 -15.49 2.00 -29.36
CA ILE A 410 -14.27 2.59 -29.97
C ILE A 410 -13.24 1.49 -30.23
N ALA A 411 -12.92 0.70 -29.21
CA ALA A 411 -11.96 -0.38 -29.29
C ALA A 411 -12.33 -1.41 -30.37
N SER A 412 -13.62 -1.73 -30.50
CA SER A 412 -14.13 -2.64 -31.52
C SER A 412 -13.85 -2.18 -32.93
N LYS A 413 -13.97 -0.88 -33.22
CA LYS A 413 -13.66 -0.30 -34.51
C LYS A 413 -12.16 -0.40 -34.85
N ILE A 414 -11.32 -0.06 -33.84
CA ILE A 414 -9.85 -0.16 -33.98
C ILE A 414 -9.46 -1.61 -34.17
N TYR A 415 -9.99 -2.52 -33.36
CA TYR A 415 -9.70 -3.94 -33.38
C TYR A 415 -10.01 -4.57 -34.72
N ARG A 416 -11.16 -4.23 -35.32
CA ARG A 416 -11.58 -4.77 -36.66
C ARG A 416 -10.58 -4.45 -37.76
N ILE A 417 -10.00 -3.25 -37.75
CA ILE A 417 -9.04 -2.81 -38.75
C ILE A 417 -7.64 -3.31 -38.41
N GLY A 418 -7.23 -3.12 -37.16
CA GLY A 418 -5.90 -3.42 -36.69
C GLY A 418 -5.51 -4.90 -36.78
N ILE A 419 -6.47 -5.80 -36.53
CA ILE A 419 -6.24 -7.24 -36.56
C ILE A 419 -5.90 -7.80 -37.96
N LEU A 420 -6.27 -7.07 -39.00
CA LEU A 420 -6.03 -7.45 -40.41
C LEU A 420 -4.80 -6.76 -41.04
N ILE A 421 -4.20 -5.80 -40.36
CA ILE A 421 -3.02 -5.08 -40.86
C ILE A 421 -1.77 -5.74 -40.31
N TYR A 422 -0.88 -6.16 -41.20
CA TYR A 422 0.41 -6.76 -40.87
C TYR A 422 1.58 -5.91 -41.40
N GLY A 423 2.72 -5.98 -40.71
CA GLY A 423 3.99 -5.42 -41.19
C GLY A 423 4.10 -3.90 -41.15
N LYS A 424 3.13 -3.18 -40.59
CA LYS A 424 3.15 -1.73 -40.46
C LYS A 424 2.98 -1.33 -38.99
N LYS A 425 3.87 -0.48 -38.48
CA LYS A 425 3.73 0.12 -37.15
C LYS A 425 2.78 1.31 -37.23
N PRO A 426 1.51 1.19 -36.78
CA PRO A 426 0.59 2.31 -36.80
C PRO A 426 0.96 3.31 -35.73
N THR A 427 0.83 4.58 -36.05
CA THR A 427 0.90 5.64 -35.03
C THR A 427 -0.44 5.77 -34.30
N ILE A 428 -0.44 6.32 -33.08
CA ILE A 428 -1.68 6.62 -32.33
C ILE A 428 -2.64 7.46 -33.17
N LYS A 429 -2.12 8.39 -33.99
CA LYS A 429 -2.89 9.24 -34.89
C LYS A 429 -3.60 8.43 -35.97
N GLU A 430 -2.97 7.39 -36.50
CA GLU A 430 -3.58 6.46 -37.47
C GLU A 430 -4.66 5.61 -36.81
N MET A 431 -4.40 5.08 -35.62
CA MET A 431 -5.40 4.31 -34.84
C MET A 431 -6.66 5.15 -34.55
N LEU A 432 -6.51 6.44 -34.20
CA LEU A 432 -7.64 7.36 -34.05
C LEU A 432 -8.41 7.60 -35.33
N LYS A 433 -7.75 7.63 -36.50
CA LYS A 433 -8.43 7.73 -37.78
C LYS A 433 -9.29 6.50 -38.08
N TRP A 434 -8.90 5.30 -37.63
CA TRP A 434 -9.69 4.08 -37.85
C TRP A 434 -11.09 4.14 -37.21
N ILE A 435 -11.26 4.97 -36.16
CA ILE A 435 -12.56 5.19 -35.53
C ILE A 435 -13.57 5.81 -36.50
N THR A 436 -13.08 6.65 -37.44
CA THR A 436 -13.91 7.41 -38.38
C THR A 436 -14.20 6.66 -39.69
N TYR A 437 -13.56 5.52 -39.94
CA TYR A 437 -13.87 4.73 -41.14
C TYR A 437 -15.30 4.19 -41.04
N LYS A 438 -16.11 4.54 -42.07
CA LYS A 438 -17.45 4.00 -42.26
C LYS A 438 -17.37 2.50 -42.59
N ASN A 439 -18.37 1.76 -42.15
CA ASN A 439 -18.58 0.33 -42.47
C ASN A 439 -18.70 0.09 -43.96
#